data_94817b31cda85dc1b84f76e4c79f0d87
#
_entry.id   94817b31cda85dc1b84f76e4c79f0d87
#
_cell.length_a   1.000
_cell.length_b   1.000
_cell.length_c   1.000
_cell.angle_alpha   90.00
_cell.angle_beta   90.00
_cell.angle_gamma   90.00
#
_symmetry.space_group_name_H-M   'P 1'
#
loop_
_entity.id
_entity.type
_entity.pdbx_description
1 polymer ?
#
loop_
_entity_poly.entity_id
_entity_poly.type
_entity_poly.pdbx_seq_one_letter_code
_entity_poly.pdbx_strand_id
1 'polypeptide(L)'
;MKTDVEKLEETRAKLTVQVPYEDLKPEIDKVYKQLGKQVSIPGFRPGHVPNQIIDQRIGRGYVLEQAINERLGDFYGRALGEAELTPLGQPEVDIVETPAVEGKPGGDLKFTAEVDIVPEFELPSLDGVSLEVAKLEVSDEDVEKELDQLRDRFASLKTVERPAQDGDFTSIDMVAKIGDEEIDSVSGVSYQIGSASMLEGMDEALTGMNAADTAEFKSTLKGGDHEGEEADVTLTLHKVKERELPEADDDFAQMASEFDTIGELRSDLRGNVEKMRRQQQALEAREKLQDYLVENTDFPLPQAFIDSEVDRLAEGNEDADREEITESVKKQAKQQILGDRIANDRDVEIDPNELYQSIFEIAQMYGVDPMQMLQDQNQVAAMGQDLRRNRALVACLREVTVKDEDGTEIDLSEFTKDPAEARAEQAAKAAAEAAAAGEDEAEGEAQEN
;
A
#
# COMPACT_ATOMS: atom_id res chain seq x y z
N MET A 1 37.94 -5.26 -0.03
CA MET A 1 37.20 -5.83 1.09
C MET A 1 37.32 -7.35 0.99
N LYS A 2 37.33 -8.08 2.10
CA LYS A 2 37.30 -9.55 2.12
C LYS A 2 36.14 -10.01 2.98
N THR A 3 35.34 -10.92 2.45
CA THR A 3 34.17 -11.47 3.12
C THR A 3 34.33 -12.97 3.28
N ASP A 4 34.23 -13.48 4.50
CA ASP A 4 34.18 -14.91 4.80
C ASP A 4 32.77 -15.21 5.35
N VAL A 5 32.12 -16.25 4.86
CA VAL A 5 30.74 -16.64 5.22
C VAL A 5 30.76 -18.00 5.92
N GLU A 6 30.09 -18.06 7.06
CA GLU A 6 29.84 -19.28 7.82
C GLU A 6 28.32 -19.48 7.93
N LYS A 7 27.78 -20.53 7.34
CA LYS A 7 26.37 -20.91 7.54
C LYS A 7 26.24 -21.55 8.93
N LEU A 8 25.56 -20.89 9.84
CA LEU A 8 25.29 -21.41 11.19
C LEU A 8 24.13 -22.40 11.18
N GLU A 9 23.12 -22.08 10.41
CA GLU A 9 21.90 -22.87 10.18
C GLU A 9 21.44 -22.68 8.73
N GLU A 10 20.43 -23.41 8.28
CA GLU A 10 19.85 -23.24 6.94
C GLU A 10 19.30 -21.82 6.71
N THR A 11 18.84 -21.18 7.78
CA THR A 11 18.24 -19.85 7.78
C THR A 11 19.08 -18.78 8.46
N ARG A 12 20.32 -19.08 8.89
CA ARG A 12 21.18 -18.13 9.61
C ARG A 12 22.62 -18.21 9.15
N ALA A 13 23.22 -17.08 8.84
CA ALA A 13 24.61 -16.95 8.42
C ALA A 13 25.37 -15.92 9.26
N LYS A 14 26.66 -16.17 9.41
CA LYS A 14 27.61 -15.23 9.99
C LYS A 14 28.58 -14.77 8.92
N LEU A 15 28.60 -13.50 8.66
CA LEU A 15 29.56 -12.87 7.78
C LEU A 15 30.71 -12.29 8.63
N THR A 16 31.93 -12.58 8.24
CA THR A 16 33.13 -11.93 8.78
C THR A 16 33.72 -11.07 7.70
N VAL A 17 33.65 -9.77 7.91
CA VAL A 17 34.04 -8.77 6.90
C VAL A 17 35.29 -8.03 7.35
N GLN A 18 36.31 -8.03 6.49
CA GLN A 18 37.57 -7.28 6.68
C GLN A 18 37.66 -6.17 5.62
N VAL A 19 37.65 -4.93 6.09
CA VAL A 19 37.70 -3.72 5.26
C VAL A 19 39.09 -3.09 5.40
N PRO A 20 39.89 -3.02 4.34
CA PRO A 20 41.18 -2.33 4.36
C PRO A 20 41.01 -0.85 4.76
N TYR A 21 41.99 -0.33 5.52
CA TYR A 21 42.01 1.08 5.93
C TYR A 21 41.77 2.05 4.76
N GLU A 22 42.32 1.73 3.58
CA GLU A 22 42.22 2.58 2.40
C GLU A 22 40.76 2.73 1.90
N ASP A 23 39.93 1.71 2.09
CA ASP A 23 38.51 1.75 1.71
C ASP A 23 37.68 2.60 2.70
N LEU A 24 38.09 2.67 3.98
CA LEU A 24 37.43 3.49 5.01
C LEU A 24 37.98 4.94 5.03
N LYS A 25 39.18 5.17 4.56
CA LYS A 25 39.86 6.48 4.62
C LYS A 25 39.09 7.65 4.01
N PRO A 26 38.43 7.54 2.86
CA PRO A 26 37.60 8.63 2.31
C PRO A 26 36.56 9.14 3.28
N GLU A 27 35.93 8.22 4.03
CA GLU A 27 34.90 8.58 5.02
C GLU A 27 35.54 9.21 6.27
N ILE A 28 36.65 8.67 6.75
CA ILE A 28 37.42 9.28 7.82
C ILE A 28 37.79 10.73 7.47
N ASP A 29 38.26 10.98 6.25
CA ASP A 29 38.61 12.32 5.77
C ASP A 29 37.36 13.24 5.66
N LYS A 30 36.21 12.69 5.33
CA LYS A 30 34.92 13.41 5.32
C LYS A 30 34.48 13.81 6.73
N VAL A 31 34.55 12.89 7.68
CA VAL A 31 34.21 13.15 9.10
C VAL A 31 35.13 14.23 9.67
N TYR A 32 36.44 14.19 9.39
CA TYR A 32 37.37 15.28 9.81
C TYR A 32 36.94 16.64 9.25
N LYS A 33 36.51 16.70 7.98
CA LYS A 33 36.04 17.94 7.35
C LYS A 33 34.73 18.45 7.98
N GLN A 34 33.82 17.55 8.31
CA GLN A 34 32.56 17.89 8.99
C GLN A 34 32.82 18.44 10.39
N LEU A 35 33.59 17.70 11.20
CA LEU A 35 33.97 18.12 12.54
C LEU A 35 34.76 19.44 12.54
N GLY A 36 35.68 19.60 11.60
CA GLY A 36 36.42 20.84 11.44
C GLY A 36 35.57 22.08 11.15
N LYS A 37 34.37 21.91 10.58
CA LYS A 37 33.39 22.98 10.38
C LYS A 37 32.51 23.25 11.61
N GLN A 38 32.19 22.19 12.37
CA GLN A 38 31.28 22.25 13.51
C GLN A 38 31.98 22.74 14.77
N VAL A 39 33.27 22.43 14.93
CA VAL A 39 34.02 22.73 16.15
C VAL A 39 34.73 24.08 16.03
N SER A 40 34.49 24.95 17.01
CA SER A 40 35.20 26.21 17.16
C SER A 40 36.45 25.99 18.03
N ILE A 41 37.62 26.02 17.40
CA ILE A 41 38.90 25.84 18.10
C ILE A 41 39.67 27.17 18.10
N PRO A 42 40.04 27.74 19.27
CA PRO A 42 40.80 28.97 19.34
C PRO A 42 42.09 28.89 18.51
N GLY A 43 42.33 29.88 17.63
CA GLY A 43 43.47 29.96 16.74
C GLY A 43 43.29 29.35 15.35
N PHE A 44 42.14 28.73 15.04
CA PHE A 44 41.82 28.16 13.73
C PHE A 44 40.51 28.69 13.20
N ARG A 45 40.48 28.91 11.88
CA ARG A 45 39.21 29.27 11.19
C ARG A 45 38.35 28.03 11.05
N PRO A 46 37.02 28.08 11.27
CA PRO A 46 36.10 26.97 11.02
C PRO A 46 36.31 26.36 9.62
N GLY A 47 36.44 25.03 9.55
CA GLY A 47 36.71 24.27 8.34
C GLY A 47 38.18 24.17 7.93
N HIS A 48 39.11 24.79 8.66
CA HIS A 48 40.54 24.73 8.41
C HIS A 48 41.36 24.25 9.63
N VAL A 49 40.75 23.40 10.45
CA VAL A 49 41.39 22.79 11.59
C VAL A 49 42.21 21.56 11.16
N PRO A 50 43.49 21.45 11.47
CA PRO A 50 44.27 20.25 11.16
C PRO A 50 43.72 19.00 11.87
N ASN A 51 43.74 17.84 11.22
CA ASN A 51 43.23 16.58 11.81
C ASN A 51 43.83 16.25 13.17
N GLN A 52 45.15 16.51 13.35
CA GLN A 52 45.84 16.29 14.60
C GLN A 52 45.26 17.11 15.79
N ILE A 53 44.74 18.29 15.53
CA ILE A 53 44.13 19.14 16.54
C ILE A 53 42.72 18.63 16.86
N ILE A 54 42.02 18.09 15.89
CA ILE A 54 40.73 17.41 16.08
C ILE A 54 40.94 16.17 16.93
N ASP A 55 41.96 15.36 16.63
CA ASP A 55 42.33 14.16 17.41
C ASP A 55 42.62 14.47 18.85
N GLN A 56 43.34 15.59 19.14
CA GLN A 56 43.66 16.02 20.50
C GLN A 56 42.45 16.52 21.31
N ARG A 57 41.45 17.07 20.64
CA ARG A 57 40.29 17.71 21.28
C ARG A 57 39.08 16.81 21.42
N ILE A 58 38.80 16.04 20.40
CA ILE A 58 37.63 15.17 20.27
C ILE A 58 38.01 13.71 20.46
N GLY A 59 39.22 13.34 20.03
CA GLY A 59 39.70 11.98 20.02
C GLY A 59 39.55 11.31 18.68
N ARG A 60 40.60 10.63 18.21
CA ARG A 60 40.58 9.88 16.97
C ARG A 60 39.60 8.71 17.02
N GLY A 61 39.41 8.11 18.20
CA GLY A 61 38.42 7.05 18.37
C GLY A 61 37.00 7.47 17.93
N TYR A 62 36.58 8.68 18.31
CA TYR A 62 35.31 9.25 17.92
C TYR A 62 35.19 9.45 16.40
N VAL A 63 36.25 9.94 15.76
CA VAL A 63 36.28 10.11 14.29
C VAL A 63 36.13 8.78 13.56
N LEU A 64 36.82 7.74 14.05
CA LEU A 64 36.74 6.39 13.50
C LEU A 64 35.35 5.78 13.71
N GLU A 65 34.79 5.93 14.90
CA GLU A 65 33.43 5.44 15.22
C GLU A 65 32.39 6.07 14.29
N GLN A 66 32.43 7.39 14.09
CA GLN A 66 31.52 8.07 13.17
C GLN A 66 31.69 7.58 11.71
N ALA A 67 32.94 7.45 11.23
CA ALA A 67 33.21 6.99 9.89
C ALA A 67 32.78 5.53 9.66
N ILE A 68 32.94 4.68 10.67
CA ILE A 68 32.48 3.28 10.64
C ILE A 68 30.96 3.25 10.59
N ASN A 69 30.28 3.96 11.49
CA ASN A 69 28.82 3.97 11.55
C ASN A 69 28.18 4.48 10.24
N GLU A 70 28.77 5.52 9.61
CA GLU A 70 28.28 6.03 8.33
C GLU A 70 28.45 5.03 7.15
N ARG A 71 29.40 4.10 7.23
CA ARG A 71 29.75 3.18 6.13
C ARG A 71 29.45 1.71 6.40
N LEU A 72 29.09 1.37 7.63
CA LEU A 72 28.88 -0.02 8.05
C LEU A 72 27.79 -0.71 7.22
N GLY A 73 26.68 0.00 6.99
CA GLY A 73 25.57 -0.51 6.16
C GLY A 73 26.00 -0.80 4.71
N ASP A 74 26.81 0.08 4.12
CA ASP A 74 27.32 -0.12 2.74
C ASP A 74 28.29 -1.32 2.66
N PHE A 75 29.17 -1.48 3.65
CA PHE A 75 30.07 -2.63 3.69
C PHE A 75 29.33 -3.93 3.92
N TYR A 76 28.30 -3.92 4.79
CA TYR A 76 27.43 -5.07 5.00
C TYR A 76 26.64 -5.44 3.73
N GLY A 77 26.00 -4.47 3.06
CA GLY A 77 25.27 -4.72 1.82
C GLY A 77 26.16 -5.29 0.69
N ARG A 78 27.40 -4.79 0.57
CA ARG A 78 28.37 -5.35 -0.38
C ARG A 78 28.80 -6.77 -0.01
N ALA A 79 28.95 -7.04 1.31
CA ALA A 79 29.30 -8.38 1.77
C ALA A 79 28.19 -9.40 1.47
N LEU A 80 26.92 -9.01 1.64
CA LEU A 80 25.77 -9.83 1.25
C LEU A 80 25.75 -10.11 -0.25
N GLY A 81 25.97 -9.07 -1.08
CA GLY A 81 26.01 -9.22 -2.53
C GLY A 81 27.16 -10.13 -3.00
N GLU A 82 28.37 -10.00 -2.41
CA GLU A 82 29.52 -10.89 -2.70
C GLU A 82 29.24 -12.36 -2.28
N ALA A 83 28.40 -12.55 -1.26
CA ALA A 83 28.03 -13.85 -0.71
C ALA A 83 26.77 -14.43 -1.37
N GLU A 84 26.09 -13.69 -2.23
CA GLU A 84 24.79 -14.05 -2.84
C GLU A 84 23.72 -14.43 -1.80
N LEU A 85 23.74 -13.76 -0.62
CA LEU A 85 22.81 -13.98 0.46
C LEU A 85 21.69 -12.93 0.45
N THR A 86 20.47 -13.38 0.65
CA THR A 86 19.29 -12.50 0.84
C THR A 86 18.96 -12.44 2.33
N PRO A 87 19.12 -11.29 3.00
CA PRO A 87 18.86 -11.16 4.43
C PRO A 87 17.37 -11.09 4.73
N LEU A 88 16.99 -11.62 5.90
CA LEU A 88 15.68 -11.46 6.53
C LEU A 88 15.87 -10.74 7.87
N GLY A 89 15.24 -9.58 8.00
CA GLY A 89 15.36 -8.78 9.21
C GLY A 89 16.68 -8.01 9.35
N GLN A 90 16.98 -7.57 10.57
CA GLN A 90 18.15 -6.76 10.91
C GLN A 90 19.31 -7.66 11.34
N PRO A 91 20.57 -7.39 10.90
CA PRO A 91 21.72 -8.15 11.35
C PRO A 91 22.12 -7.75 12.78
N GLU A 92 22.65 -8.72 13.52
CA GLU A 92 23.41 -8.46 14.74
C GLU A 92 24.88 -8.19 14.37
N VAL A 93 25.34 -6.95 14.57
CA VAL A 93 26.68 -6.54 14.12
C VAL A 93 27.61 -6.30 15.30
N ASP A 94 28.76 -6.99 15.30
CA ASP A 94 29.83 -6.80 16.28
C ASP A 94 31.10 -6.33 15.60
N ILE A 95 31.70 -5.23 16.11
CA ILE A 95 33.00 -4.74 15.66
C ILE A 95 34.11 -5.48 16.39
N VAL A 96 34.86 -6.30 15.66
CA VAL A 96 35.93 -7.14 16.22
C VAL A 96 37.26 -6.39 16.30
N GLU A 97 37.61 -5.63 15.25
CA GLU A 97 38.84 -4.85 15.16
C GLU A 97 38.55 -3.50 14.52
N THR A 98 39.15 -2.43 15.07
CA THR A 98 39.08 -1.09 14.51
C THR A 98 40.46 -0.63 14.03
N PRO A 99 40.54 0.29 13.06
CA PRO A 99 41.81 0.95 12.72
C PRO A 99 42.46 1.57 13.94
N ALA A 100 43.80 1.67 13.91
CA ALA A 100 44.62 2.15 15.02
C ALA A 100 44.17 3.54 15.50
N VAL A 101 43.73 3.62 16.78
CA VAL A 101 43.37 4.88 17.45
C VAL A 101 44.58 5.71 17.80
N GLU A 102 45.71 5.05 18.09
CA GLU A 102 46.98 5.70 18.48
C GLU A 102 48.07 5.36 17.47
N GLY A 103 49.05 6.26 17.34
CA GLY A 103 50.20 6.07 16.44
C GLY A 103 49.94 6.42 14.99
N LYS A 104 50.52 5.65 14.08
CA LYS A 104 50.33 5.88 12.62
C LYS A 104 48.92 5.43 12.19
N PRO A 105 48.25 6.23 11.32
CA PRO A 105 47.00 5.81 10.72
C PRO A 105 47.20 4.49 9.93
N GLY A 106 46.29 3.52 10.19
CA GLY A 106 46.34 2.22 9.52
C GLY A 106 45.60 1.16 10.35
N GLY A 107 45.62 -0.07 9.89
CA GLY A 107 44.88 -1.19 10.45
C GLY A 107 43.49 -1.33 9.79
N ASP A 108 43.05 -2.55 9.61
CA ASP A 108 41.80 -2.84 8.94
C ASP A 108 40.63 -2.73 9.93
N LEU A 109 39.45 -2.43 9.42
CA LEU A 109 38.21 -2.64 10.14
C LEU A 109 37.80 -4.10 9.95
N LYS A 110 37.49 -4.79 11.06
CA LYS A 110 36.91 -6.12 11.00
C LYS A 110 35.65 -6.15 11.84
N PHE A 111 34.57 -6.59 11.25
CA PHE A 111 33.31 -6.79 11.93
C PHE A 111 32.69 -8.12 11.57
N THR A 112 31.83 -8.63 12.42
CA THR A 112 30.98 -9.78 12.15
C THR A 112 29.52 -9.32 12.10
N ALA A 113 28.75 -9.92 11.19
CA ALA A 113 27.34 -9.72 11.11
C ALA A 113 26.65 -11.10 11.12
N GLU A 114 25.86 -11.35 12.13
CA GLU A 114 24.97 -12.52 12.17
C GLU A 114 23.61 -12.08 11.68
N VAL A 115 23.04 -12.80 10.72
CA VAL A 115 21.80 -12.41 10.04
C VAL A 115 21.01 -13.63 9.63
N ASP A 116 19.69 -13.54 9.79
CA ASP A 116 18.78 -14.49 9.21
C ASP A 116 18.74 -14.31 7.69
N ILE A 117 18.74 -15.43 6.97
CA ILE A 117 18.80 -15.46 5.50
C ILE A 117 17.68 -16.30 4.93
N VAL A 118 17.30 -15.99 3.69
CA VAL A 118 16.42 -16.84 2.90
C VAL A 118 17.18 -18.15 2.59
N PRO A 119 16.62 -19.32 2.94
CA PRO A 119 17.23 -20.60 2.62
C PRO A 119 17.18 -20.90 1.11
N GLU A 120 17.98 -21.84 0.67
CA GLU A 120 17.90 -22.36 -0.70
C GLU A 120 16.70 -23.30 -0.83
N PHE A 121 15.87 -23.11 -1.84
CA PHE A 121 14.72 -23.97 -2.15
C PHE A 121 14.47 -23.99 -3.67
N GLU A 122 13.74 -25.01 -4.13
CA GLU A 122 13.31 -25.14 -5.52
C GLU A 122 11.85 -24.68 -5.67
N LEU A 123 11.56 -23.96 -6.74
CA LEU A 123 10.18 -23.55 -7.08
C LEU A 123 9.40 -24.78 -7.57
N PRO A 124 8.09 -24.88 -7.22
CA PRO A 124 7.24 -25.96 -7.73
C PRO A 124 6.99 -25.77 -9.23
N SER A 125 6.82 -26.88 -9.95
CA SER A 125 6.42 -26.84 -11.35
C SER A 125 5.00 -26.31 -11.48
N LEU A 126 4.79 -25.42 -12.46
CA LEU A 126 3.46 -24.93 -12.85
C LEU A 126 2.82 -25.78 -13.97
N ASP A 127 3.53 -26.77 -14.51
CA ASP A 127 3.06 -27.60 -15.59
C ASP A 127 1.80 -28.39 -15.19
N GLY A 128 0.70 -28.17 -15.90
CA GLY A 128 -0.55 -28.87 -15.66
C GLY A 128 -1.33 -28.41 -14.43
N VAL A 129 -0.92 -27.34 -13.78
CA VAL A 129 -1.64 -26.74 -12.65
C VAL A 129 -2.96 -26.16 -13.16
N SER A 130 -4.05 -26.50 -12.45
CA SER A 130 -5.39 -25.97 -12.71
C SER A 130 -5.90 -25.29 -11.45
N LEU A 131 -6.22 -24.03 -11.55
CA LEU A 131 -6.79 -23.22 -10.45
C LEU A 131 -8.29 -23.12 -10.65
N GLU A 132 -9.06 -23.27 -9.59
CA GLU A 132 -10.51 -23.14 -9.60
C GLU A 132 -10.92 -21.81 -8.96
N VAL A 133 -11.72 -21.02 -9.68
CA VAL A 133 -12.23 -19.72 -9.20
C VAL A 133 -13.76 -19.70 -9.29
N ALA A 134 -14.38 -18.76 -8.59
CA ALA A 134 -15.82 -18.58 -8.61
C ALA A 134 -16.33 -18.37 -10.04
N LYS A 135 -17.51 -18.94 -10.33
CA LYS A 135 -18.18 -18.75 -11.61
C LYS A 135 -18.60 -17.30 -11.80
N LEU A 136 -18.40 -16.78 -12.99
CA LEU A 136 -18.90 -15.46 -13.36
C LEU A 136 -20.42 -15.54 -13.59
N GLU A 137 -21.19 -14.98 -12.69
CA GLU A 137 -22.62 -14.81 -12.83
C GLU A 137 -22.96 -13.32 -12.72
N VAL A 138 -23.70 -12.79 -13.68
CA VAL A 138 -24.24 -11.44 -13.65
C VAL A 138 -25.76 -11.56 -13.71
N SER A 139 -26.39 -11.35 -12.59
CA SER A 139 -27.84 -11.37 -12.47
C SER A 139 -28.46 -10.04 -12.91
N ASP A 140 -29.76 -10.05 -13.20
CA ASP A 140 -30.50 -8.80 -13.43
C ASP A 140 -30.53 -7.94 -12.16
N GLU A 141 -30.49 -8.56 -10.97
CA GLU A 141 -30.43 -7.86 -9.70
C GLU A 141 -29.12 -7.07 -9.53
N ASP A 142 -27.97 -7.62 -9.97
CA ASP A 142 -26.71 -6.90 -9.96
C ASP A 142 -26.76 -5.64 -10.83
N VAL A 143 -27.38 -5.77 -12.02
CA VAL A 143 -27.53 -4.65 -12.96
C VAL A 143 -28.48 -3.58 -12.40
N GLU A 144 -29.61 -3.98 -11.81
CA GLU A 144 -30.53 -3.01 -11.19
C GLU A 144 -29.89 -2.32 -9.99
N LYS A 145 -29.05 -3.01 -9.23
CA LYS A 145 -28.31 -2.42 -8.11
C LYS A 145 -27.33 -1.33 -8.59
N GLU A 146 -26.61 -1.57 -9.66
CA GLU A 146 -25.72 -0.56 -10.26
C GLU A 146 -26.53 0.62 -10.84
N LEU A 147 -27.69 0.32 -11.46
CA LEU A 147 -28.59 1.35 -11.95
C LEU A 147 -29.13 2.20 -10.79
N ASP A 148 -29.50 1.59 -9.67
CA ASP A 148 -29.98 2.31 -8.50
C ASP A 148 -28.88 3.16 -7.86
N GLN A 149 -27.63 2.68 -7.80
CA GLN A 149 -26.49 3.50 -7.39
C GLN A 149 -26.26 4.71 -8.30
N LEU A 150 -26.44 4.53 -9.61
CA LEU A 150 -26.38 5.65 -10.55
C LEU A 150 -27.53 6.63 -10.31
N ARG A 151 -28.77 6.15 -10.12
CA ARG A 151 -29.96 6.96 -9.81
C ARG A 151 -29.79 7.74 -8.49
N ASP A 152 -29.13 7.14 -7.50
CA ASP A 152 -28.83 7.76 -6.22
C ASP A 152 -28.02 9.06 -6.36
N ARG A 153 -27.13 9.14 -7.35
CA ARG A 153 -26.35 10.37 -7.63
C ARG A 153 -27.19 11.51 -8.18
N PHE A 154 -28.34 11.20 -8.75
CA PHE A 154 -29.30 12.14 -9.33
C PHE A 154 -30.58 12.26 -8.48
N ALA A 155 -30.58 11.69 -7.28
CA ALA A 155 -31.72 11.73 -6.38
C ALA A 155 -32.03 13.16 -5.92
N SER A 156 -33.31 13.46 -5.83
CA SER A 156 -33.79 14.72 -5.25
C SER A 156 -34.29 14.49 -3.82
N LEU A 157 -34.19 15.55 -2.98
CA LEU A 157 -34.67 15.51 -1.62
C LEU A 157 -36.02 16.23 -1.53
N LYS A 158 -37.09 15.48 -1.27
CA LYS A 158 -38.45 15.99 -1.14
C LYS A 158 -38.87 16.05 0.32
N THR A 159 -39.27 17.23 0.78
CA THR A 159 -39.80 17.37 2.16
C THR A 159 -41.14 16.62 2.30
N VAL A 160 -41.22 15.81 3.35
CA VAL A 160 -42.39 14.98 3.67
C VAL A 160 -42.91 15.31 5.05
N GLU A 161 -44.25 15.18 5.21
CA GLU A 161 -44.98 15.41 6.49
C GLU A 161 -45.38 14.06 7.09
N ARG A 162 -44.39 13.19 7.35
CA ARG A 162 -44.54 11.91 8.03
C ARG A 162 -43.44 11.74 9.05
N PRO A 163 -43.57 10.79 10.00
CA PRO A 163 -42.48 10.41 10.88
C PRO A 163 -41.23 9.99 10.08
N ALA A 164 -40.07 10.37 10.59
CA ALA A 164 -38.79 10.04 10.00
C ALA A 164 -38.53 8.52 10.02
N GLN A 165 -37.97 8.00 8.95
CA GLN A 165 -37.67 6.59 8.75
C GLN A 165 -36.19 6.42 8.38
N ASP A 166 -35.69 5.20 8.46
CA ASP A 166 -34.38 4.83 8.00
C ASP A 166 -34.22 5.20 6.51
N GLY A 167 -33.06 5.77 6.16
CA GLY A 167 -32.76 6.29 4.81
C GLY A 167 -33.19 7.73 4.55
N ASP A 168 -34.07 8.33 5.39
CA ASP A 168 -34.48 9.73 5.22
C ASP A 168 -33.36 10.70 5.56
N PHE A 169 -33.35 11.83 4.85
CA PHE A 169 -32.51 12.97 5.20
C PHE A 169 -33.26 13.93 6.14
N THR A 170 -32.59 14.31 7.20
CA THR A 170 -33.15 15.19 8.21
C THR A 170 -32.39 16.51 8.26
N SER A 171 -33.06 17.58 8.66
CA SER A 171 -32.43 18.83 9.09
C SER A 171 -32.60 18.94 10.58
N ILE A 172 -31.51 18.98 11.33
CA ILE A 172 -31.51 18.87 12.78
C ILE A 172 -30.70 19.98 13.43
N ASP A 173 -31.08 20.35 14.65
CA ASP A 173 -30.22 21.01 15.62
C ASP A 173 -29.84 20.01 16.69
N MET A 174 -28.61 20.09 17.15
CA MET A 174 -28.09 19.20 18.19
C MET A 174 -27.28 20.03 19.21
N VAL A 175 -27.49 19.72 20.49
CA VAL A 175 -26.76 20.32 21.61
C VAL A 175 -26.26 19.20 22.50
N ALA A 176 -24.95 19.12 22.71
CA ALA A 176 -24.31 18.15 23.60
C ALA A 176 -23.88 18.84 24.91
N LYS A 177 -24.20 18.21 26.06
CA LYS A 177 -23.89 18.72 27.40
C LYS A 177 -23.24 17.65 28.26
N ILE A 178 -22.31 18.06 29.10
CA ILE A 178 -21.78 17.25 30.20
C ILE A 178 -22.19 17.94 31.51
N GLY A 179 -23.16 17.36 32.20
CA GLY A 179 -23.78 18.01 33.36
C GLY A 179 -24.54 19.27 32.92
N ASP A 180 -24.18 20.44 33.50
CA ASP A 180 -24.79 21.72 33.14
C ASP A 180 -24.04 22.51 32.08
N GLU A 181 -22.90 22.01 31.60
CA GLU A 181 -22.02 22.70 30.65
C GLU A 181 -22.33 22.25 29.20
N GLU A 182 -22.57 23.22 28.32
CA GLU A 182 -22.71 22.97 26.87
C GLU A 182 -21.33 22.83 26.26
N ILE A 183 -21.06 21.63 25.70
CA ILE A 183 -19.76 21.26 25.13
C ILE A 183 -19.73 21.56 23.64
N ASP A 184 -20.84 21.26 22.93
CA ASP A 184 -20.94 21.50 21.49
C ASP A 184 -22.39 21.75 21.10
N SER A 185 -22.58 22.55 20.04
CA SER A 185 -23.91 22.79 19.45
C SER A 185 -23.79 23.02 17.94
N VAL A 186 -24.67 22.36 17.19
CA VAL A 186 -24.76 22.50 15.75
C VAL A 186 -26.22 22.75 15.36
N SER A 187 -26.44 23.59 14.35
CA SER A 187 -27.79 23.95 13.90
C SER A 187 -27.93 23.79 12.38
N GLY A 188 -29.10 23.27 11.96
CA GLY A 188 -29.46 23.11 10.55
C GLY A 188 -28.64 22.08 9.81
N VAL A 189 -28.01 21.15 10.52
CA VAL A 189 -27.19 20.10 9.91
C VAL A 189 -28.07 19.10 9.19
N SER A 190 -27.65 18.71 7.98
CA SER A 190 -28.27 17.62 7.23
C SER A 190 -27.68 16.30 7.67
N TYR A 191 -28.52 15.35 8.06
CA TYR A 191 -28.14 14.03 8.49
C TYR A 191 -29.02 12.97 7.83
N GLN A 192 -28.42 11.88 7.33
CA GLN A 192 -29.15 10.73 6.81
C GLN A 192 -29.29 9.68 7.91
N ILE A 193 -30.52 9.30 8.24
CA ILE A 193 -30.82 8.24 9.23
C ILE A 193 -30.32 6.91 8.70
N GLY A 194 -29.61 6.15 9.54
CA GLY A 194 -29.00 4.87 9.19
C GLY A 194 -27.57 4.98 8.65
N SER A 195 -27.04 6.20 8.49
CA SER A 195 -25.65 6.39 8.04
C SER A 195 -24.59 6.11 9.11
N ALA A 196 -24.98 6.12 10.39
CA ALA A 196 -24.10 6.00 11.56
C ALA A 196 -22.86 6.92 11.53
N SER A 197 -22.95 8.03 10.77
CA SER A 197 -21.80 8.92 10.50
C SER A 197 -21.54 9.95 11.60
N MET A 198 -22.43 10.06 12.59
CA MET A 198 -22.30 10.99 13.72
C MET A 198 -22.27 10.26 15.07
N LEU A 199 -23.13 10.63 15.99
CA LEU A 199 -23.14 10.08 17.35
C LEU A 199 -23.91 8.76 17.43
N GLU A 200 -23.46 7.86 18.28
CA GLU A 200 -24.14 6.61 18.57
C GLU A 200 -25.50 6.86 19.25
N GLY A 201 -26.56 6.11 18.86
CA GLY A 201 -27.93 6.30 19.35
C GLY A 201 -28.74 7.36 18.60
N MET A 202 -28.13 8.12 17.68
CA MET A 202 -28.78 9.18 16.94
C MET A 202 -29.82 8.66 15.94
N ASP A 203 -29.52 7.58 15.24
CA ASP A 203 -30.46 6.94 14.29
C ASP A 203 -31.71 6.44 14.99
N GLU A 204 -31.55 5.84 16.17
CA GLU A 204 -32.66 5.36 16.99
C GLU A 204 -33.53 6.52 17.53
N ALA A 205 -32.85 7.60 17.95
CA ALA A 205 -33.56 8.79 18.46
C ALA A 205 -34.35 9.50 17.36
N LEU A 206 -33.82 9.58 16.12
CA LEU A 206 -34.49 10.23 14.99
C LEU A 206 -35.62 9.40 14.40
N THR A 207 -35.51 8.08 14.42
CA THR A 207 -36.47 7.18 13.80
C THR A 207 -37.84 7.33 14.50
N GLY A 208 -38.90 7.67 13.75
CA GLY A 208 -40.24 7.88 14.23
C GLY A 208 -40.56 9.28 14.73
N MET A 209 -39.60 10.21 14.77
CA MET A 209 -39.83 11.61 15.11
C MET A 209 -40.56 12.36 13.99
N ASN A 210 -41.42 13.30 14.35
CA ASN A 210 -42.01 14.26 13.42
C ASN A 210 -41.22 15.56 13.41
N ALA A 211 -41.42 16.35 12.38
CA ALA A 211 -40.89 17.70 12.33
C ALA A 211 -41.31 18.53 13.55
N ALA A 212 -40.39 19.25 14.15
CA ALA A 212 -40.48 20.02 15.38
C ALA A 212 -40.43 19.19 16.68
N ASP A 213 -40.29 17.88 16.62
CA ASP A 213 -40.09 17.06 17.82
C ASP A 213 -38.63 17.23 18.34
N THR A 214 -38.48 17.03 19.65
CA THR A 214 -37.17 17.03 20.33
C THR A 214 -36.97 15.71 21.04
N ALA A 215 -35.81 15.13 20.94
CA ALA A 215 -35.43 13.90 21.66
C ALA A 215 -34.14 14.14 22.46
N GLU A 216 -34.00 13.40 23.54
CA GLU A 216 -32.77 13.39 24.35
C GLU A 216 -32.24 11.95 24.42
N PHE A 217 -30.92 11.82 24.21
CA PHE A 217 -30.23 10.53 24.33
C PHE A 217 -28.81 10.75 24.85
N LYS A 218 -28.17 9.67 25.27
CA LYS A 218 -26.79 9.68 25.72
C LYS A 218 -25.90 9.10 24.66
N SER A 219 -24.74 9.75 24.44
CA SER A 219 -23.74 9.28 23.48
C SER A 219 -22.33 9.60 23.96
N THR A 220 -21.39 8.78 23.51
CA THR A 220 -19.95 9.05 23.73
C THR A 220 -19.45 10.00 22.65
N LEU A 221 -18.78 11.07 23.04
CA LEU A 221 -18.21 12.05 22.13
C LEU A 221 -17.02 11.45 21.36
N LYS A 222 -16.99 11.65 20.03
CA LYS A 222 -15.97 11.08 19.13
C LYS A 222 -14.83 12.04 18.77
N GLY A 223 -14.72 13.16 19.47
CA GLY A 223 -13.63 14.14 19.20
C GLY A 223 -13.71 15.38 20.08
N GLY A 224 -12.72 16.27 19.93
CA GLY A 224 -12.59 17.48 20.73
C GLY A 224 -11.93 17.21 22.09
N ASP A 225 -12.00 18.23 22.97
CA ASP A 225 -11.33 18.18 24.28
C ASP A 225 -11.97 17.15 25.26
N HIS A 226 -13.17 16.64 24.91
CA HIS A 226 -13.96 15.69 25.71
C HIS A 226 -14.16 14.35 25.00
N GLU A 227 -13.27 13.95 24.12
CA GLU A 227 -13.31 12.66 23.44
C GLU A 227 -13.36 11.48 24.43
N GLY A 228 -14.33 10.57 24.21
CA GLY A 228 -14.53 9.40 25.08
C GLY A 228 -15.42 9.65 26.30
N GLU A 229 -15.85 10.89 26.54
CA GLU A 229 -16.79 11.19 27.65
C GLU A 229 -18.26 11.01 27.21
N GLU A 230 -19.11 10.58 28.14
CA GLU A 230 -20.56 10.46 27.92
C GLU A 230 -21.22 11.85 28.04
N ALA A 231 -21.97 12.25 27.02
CA ALA A 231 -22.72 13.50 26.99
C ALA A 231 -24.23 13.25 26.87
N ASP A 232 -25.02 14.13 27.48
CA ASP A 232 -26.43 14.22 27.23
C ASP A 232 -26.68 15.06 25.96
N VAL A 233 -27.27 14.44 24.94
CA VAL A 233 -27.49 15.07 23.64
C VAL A 233 -28.95 15.38 23.47
N THR A 234 -29.26 16.65 23.25
CA THR A 234 -30.61 17.11 22.89
C THR A 234 -30.65 17.37 21.38
N LEU A 235 -31.55 16.71 20.69
CA LEU A 235 -31.73 16.75 19.26
C LEU A 235 -33.11 17.32 18.91
N THR A 236 -33.16 18.30 18.01
CA THR A 236 -34.39 18.89 17.48
C THR A 236 -34.50 18.64 15.99
N LEU A 237 -35.56 17.98 15.56
CA LEU A 237 -35.80 17.67 14.15
C LEU A 237 -36.61 18.78 13.49
N HIS A 238 -36.07 19.46 12.48
CA HIS A 238 -36.76 20.55 11.78
C HIS A 238 -37.53 20.06 10.57
N LYS A 239 -36.92 19.20 9.75
CA LYS A 239 -37.53 18.71 8.50
C LYS A 239 -37.11 17.28 8.24
N VAL A 240 -38.06 16.51 7.71
CA VAL A 240 -37.81 15.20 7.14
C VAL A 240 -37.86 15.32 5.63
N LYS A 241 -36.87 14.78 4.95
CA LYS A 241 -36.81 14.76 3.50
C LYS A 241 -36.59 13.33 3.04
N GLU A 242 -37.46 12.87 2.19
CA GLU A 242 -37.36 11.60 1.51
C GLU A 242 -36.48 11.73 0.29
N ARG A 243 -35.61 10.74 0.06
CA ARG A 243 -34.83 10.65 -1.17
C ARG A 243 -35.70 10.07 -2.28
N GLU A 244 -35.99 10.87 -3.28
CA GLU A 244 -36.77 10.48 -4.46
C GLU A 244 -35.82 10.19 -5.61
N LEU A 245 -35.72 8.91 -6.00
CA LEU A 245 -34.93 8.50 -7.14
C LEU A 245 -35.66 8.86 -8.43
N PRO A 246 -34.95 9.37 -9.47
CA PRO A 246 -35.58 9.54 -10.79
C PRO A 246 -36.10 8.22 -11.33
N GLU A 247 -37.13 8.24 -12.17
CA GLU A 247 -37.64 7.04 -12.83
C GLU A 247 -36.54 6.45 -13.74
N ALA A 248 -36.49 5.09 -13.84
CA ALA A 248 -35.52 4.39 -14.67
C ALA A 248 -36.05 4.27 -16.10
N ASP A 249 -36.08 5.38 -16.81
CA ASP A 249 -36.62 5.54 -18.16
C ASP A 249 -35.58 6.15 -19.14
N ASP A 250 -35.99 6.40 -20.37
CA ASP A 250 -35.10 6.95 -21.40
C ASP A 250 -34.67 8.40 -21.08
N ASP A 251 -35.53 9.18 -20.41
CA ASP A 251 -35.16 10.55 -19.99
C ASP A 251 -34.04 10.50 -18.95
N PHE A 252 -34.07 9.53 -18.05
CA PHE A 252 -32.97 9.30 -17.09
C PHE A 252 -31.69 8.86 -17.81
N ALA A 253 -31.77 7.93 -18.76
CA ALA A 253 -30.60 7.46 -19.51
C ALA A 253 -29.88 8.61 -20.21
N GLN A 254 -30.61 9.52 -20.88
CA GLN A 254 -30.07 10.71 -21.53
C GLN A 254 -29.50 11.75 -20.56
N MET A 255 -30.05 11.84 -19.35
CA MET A 255 -29.57 12.77 -18.33
C MET A 255 -28.29 12.28 -17.65
N ALA A 256 -28.19 10.99 -17.39
CA ALA A 256 -27.16 10.38 -16.54
C ALA A 256 -25.99 9.74 -17.33
N SER A 257 -26.13 9.58 -18.65
CA SER A 257 -25.17 8.89 -19.52
C SER A 257 -25.16 9.42 -20.94
N GLU A 258 -24.36 8.82 -21.80
CA GLU A 258 -24.32 9.08 -23.25
C GLU A 258 -25.35 8.28 -24.07
N PHE A 259 -26.16 7.44 -23.41
CA PHE A 259 -27.13 6.56 -24.06
C PHE A 259 -28.50 7.21 -24.25
N ASP A 260 -29.16 6.92 -25.35
CA ASP A 260 -30.48 7.46 -25.66
C ASP A 260 -31.62 6.68 -24.97
N THR A 261 -31.40 5.41 -24.60
CA THR A 261 -32.41 4.55 -24.00
C THR A 261 -31.95 3.86 -22.74
N ILE A 262 -32.89 3.60 -21.83
CA ILE A 262 -32.62 2.86 -20.59
C ILE A 262 -32.16 1.42 -20.87
N GLY A 263 -32.54 0.84 -22.01
CA GLY A 263 -32.09 -0.48 -22.44
C GLY A 263 -30.59 -0.49 -22.77
N GLU A 264 -30.11 0.53 -23.47
CA GLU A 264 -28.67 0.71 -23.75
C GLU A 264 -27.87 0.95 -22.47
N LEU A 265 -28.34 1.81 -21.59
CA LEU A 265 -27.70 2.04 -20.28
C LEU A 265 -27.62 0.74 -19.46
N ARG A 266 -28.69 -0.05 -19.37
CA ARG A 266 -28.65 -1.36 -18.69
C ARG A 266 -27.67 -2.34 -19.34
N SER A 267 -27.54 -2.31 -20.65
CA SER A 267 -26.58 -3.15 -21.37
C SER A 267 -25.14 -2.76 -21.04
N ASP A 268 -24.87 -1.47 -20.95
CA ASP A 268 -23.55 -0.94 -20.55
C ASP A 268 -23.24 -1.28 -19.09
N LEU A 269 -24.17 -1.04 -18.15
CA LEU A 269 -24.03 -1.42 -16.76
C LEU A 269 -23.76 -2.92 -16.59
N ARG A 270 -24.45 -3.78 -17.37
CA ARG A 270 -24.19 -5.22 -17.39
C ARG A 270 -22.74 -5.50 -17.81
N GLY A 271 -22.25 -4.85 -18.86
CA GLY A 271 -20.86 -4.96 -19.29
C GLY A 271 -19.87 -4.52 -18.21
N ASN A 272 -20.18 -3.46 -17.47
CA ASN A 272 -19.35 -2.99 -16.36
C ASN A 272 -19.33 -3.98 -15.19
N VAL A 273 -20.48 -4.55 -14.81
CA VAL A 273 -20.58 -5.62 -13.80
C VAL A 273 -19.79 -6.85 -14.23
N GLU A 274 -19.92 -7.27 -15.50
CA GLU A 274 -19.13 -8.38 -16.06
C GLU A 274 -17.64 -8.13 -15.95
N LYS A 275 -17.18 -6.94 -16.30
CA LYS A 275 -15.78 -6.55 -16.20
C LYS A 275 -15.28 -6.57 -14.77
N MET A 276 -16.04 -6.03 -13.81
CA MET A 276 -15.68 -6.09 -12.40
C MET A 276 -15.59 -7.53 -11.87
N ARG A 277 -16.53 -8.40 -12.25
CA ARG A 277 -16.52 -9.82 -11.88
C ARG A 277 -15.32 -10.56 -12.47
N ARG A 278 -14.96 -10.30 -13.73
CA ARG A 278 -13.73 -10.84 -14.35
C ARG A 278 -12.48 -10.37 -13.64
N GLN A 279 -12.43 -9.11 -13.25
CA GLN A 279 -11.35 -8.56 -12.45
C GLN A 279 -11.22 -9.29 -11.10
N GLN A 280 -12.35 -9.56 -10.44
CA GLN A 280 -12.39 -10.34 -9.20
C GLN A 280 -11.91 -11.77 -9.40
N GLN A 281 -12.31 -12.45 -10.49
CA GLN A 281 -11.80 -13.78 -10.85
C GLN A 281 -10.27 -13.77 -11.07
N ALA A 282 -9.72 -12.74 -11.69
CA ALA A 282 -8.28 -12.61 -11.89
C ALA A 282 -7.53 -12.42 -10.56
N LEU A 283 -8.11 -11.66 -9.62
CA LEU A 283 -7.56 -11.52 -8.27
C LEU A 283 -7.61 -12.85 -7.51
N GLU A 284 -8.74 -13.54 -7.54
CA GLU A 284 -8.90 -14.85 -6.92
C GLU A 284 -7.93 -15.89 -7.50
N ALA A 285 -7.76 -15.91 -8.83
CA ALA A 285 -6.80 -16.81 -9.48
C ALA A 285 -5.38 -16.54 -9.01
N ARG A 286 -5.00 -15.26 -8.80
CA ARG A 286 -3.70 -14.88 -8.28
C ARG A 286 -3.51 -15.34 -6.83
N GLU A 287 -4.52 -15.17 -5.98
CA GLU A 287 -4.49 -15.64 -4.59
C GLU A 287 -4.35 -17.17 -4.53
N LYS A 288 -5.13 -17.89 -5.34
CA LYS A 288 -5.05 -19.34 -5.45
C LYS A 288 -3.68 -19.81 -5.96
N LEU A 289 -3.07 -19.08 -6.88
CA LEU A 289 -1.71 -19.36 -7.32
C LEU A 289 -0.70 -19.16 -6.20
N GLN A 290 -0.82 -18.07 -5.42
CA GLN A 290 0.05 -17.83 -4.27
C GLN A 290 -0.10 -18.93 -3.22
N ASP A 291 -1.32 -19.35 -2.93
CA ASP A 291 -1.58 -20.47 -1.99
C ASP A 291 -0.98 -21.78 -2.51
N TYR A 292 -1.17 -22.10 -3.80
CA TYR A 292 -0.53 -23.25 -4.43
C TYR A 292 1.00 -23.21 -4.28
N LEU A 293 1.63 -22.08 -4.54
CA LEU A 293 3.08 -21.91 -4.42
C LEU A 293 3.54 -22.12 -2.96
N VAL A 294 2.83 -21.56 -1.99
CA VAL A 294 3.15 -21.72 -0.56
C VAL A 294 2.99 -23.15 -0.09
N GLU A 295 1.92 -23.84 -0.49
CA GLU A 295 1.62 -25.21 -0.10
C GLU A 295 2.56 -26.25 -0.72
N ASN A 296 3.05 -25.98 -1.94
CA ASN A 296 3.90 -26.88 -2.68
C ASN A 296 5.40 -26.55 -2.60
N THR A 297 5.78 -25.60 -1.73
CA THR A 297 7.18 -25.28 -1.46
C THR A 297 7.46 -25.43 0.03
N ASP A 298 8.42 -26.30 0.36
CA ASP A 298 8.85 -26.49 1.74
C ASP A 298 10.23 -25.87 1.96
N PHE A 299 10.29 -24.90 2.87
CA PHE A 299 11.53 -24.32 3.37
C PHE A 299 11.31 -23.75 4.78
N PRO A 300 12.32 -23.81 5.65
CA PRO A 300 12.22 -23.26 6.99
C PRO A 300 12.22 -21.73 6.96
N LEU A 301 11.51 -21.12 7.90
CA LEU A 301 11.58 -19.69 8.18
C LEU A 301 12.33 -19.46 9.50
N PRO A 302 13.17 -18.42 9.60
CA PRO A 302 13.86 -18.09 10.85
C PRO A 302 12.86 -17.76 11.97
N GLN A 303 12.96 -18.48 13.10
CA GLN A 303 12.03 -18.27 14.22
C GLN A 303 12.15 -16.85 14.79
N ALA A 304 13.37 -16.32 14.90
CA ALA A 304 13.61 -14.96 15.42
C ALA A 304 12.93 -13.89 14.56
N PHE A 305 12.95 -14.06 13.23
CA PHE A 305 12.23 -13.19 12.31
C PHE A 305 10.71 -13.25 12.55
N ILE A 306 10.14 -14.46 12.64
CA ILE A 306 8.70 -14.65 12.91
C ILE A 306 8.32 -13.99 14.24
N ASP A 307 9.07 -14.26 15.31
CA ASP A 307 8.77 -13.72 16.64
C ASP A 307 8.80 -12.19 16.63
N SER A 308 9.77 -11.59 15.96
CA SER A 308 9.88 -10.13 15.87
C SER A 308 8.71 -9.49 15.10
N GLU A 309 8.25 -10.12 14.01
CA GLU A 309 7.11 -9.62 13.24
C GLU A 309 5.78 -9.80 14.00
N VAL A 310 5.63 -10.92 14.71
CA VAL A 310 4.47 -11.17 15.57
C VAL A 310 4.41 -10.14 16.70
N ASP A 311 5.54 -9.86 17.34
CA ASP A 311 5.60 -8.85 18.41
C ASP A 311 5.23 -7.46 17.89
N ARG A 312 5.75 -7.09 16.72
CA ARG A 312 5.43 -5.81 16.06
C ARG A 312 3.95 -5.67 15.72
N LEU A 313 3.31 -6.72 15.21
CA LEU A 313 1.89 -6.71 14.83
C LEU A 313 0.94 -6.79 16.03
N ALA A 314 1.38 -7.44 17.12
CA ALA A 314 0.63 -7.51 18.37
C ALA A 314 0.80 -6.26 19.24
N GLU A 315 1.73 -5.35 18.92
CA GLU A 315 2.02 -4.16 19.70
C GLU A 315 0.77 -3.25 19.78
N GLY A 316 0.35 -2.92 21.00
CA GLY A 316 -0.80 -2.05 21.25
C GLY A 316 -2.18 -2.76 21.23
N ASN A 317 -2.24 -4.07 21.02
CA ASN A 317 -3.48 -4.85 21.08
C ASN A 317 -3.34 -6.02 22.08
N GLU A 318 -3.85 -5.83 23.31
CA GLU A 318 -3.79 -6.84 24.37
C GLU A 318 -4.66 -8.09 24.07
N ASP A 319 -5.68 -7.97 23.22
CA ASP A 319 -6.60 -9.04 22.83
C ASP A 319 -6.18 -9.74 21.52
N ALA A 320 -5.00 -9.44 20.98
CA ALA A 320 -4.52 -10.02 19.73
C ALA A 320 -4.31 -11.54 19.84
N ASP A 321 -4.91 -12.30 18.92
CA ASP A 321 -4.65 -13.73 18.79
C ASP A 321 -3.26 -13.96 18.15
N ARG A 322 -2.27 -14.18 19.02
CA ARG A 322 -0.87 -14.39 18.58
C ARG A 322 -0.68 -15.63 17.71
N GLU A 323 -1.52 -16.64 17.84
CA GLU A 323 -1.43 -17.86 17.03
C GLU A 323 -1.90 -17.56 15.60
N GLU A 324 -3.02 -16.84 15.43
CA GLU A 324 -3.52 -16.38 14.15
C GLU A 324 -2.52 -15.42 13.48
N ILE A 325 -1.97 -14.45 14.22
CA ILE A 325 -0.92 -13.55 13.71
C ILE A 325 0.31 -14.33 13.26
N THR A 326 0.75 -15.33 14.03
CA THR A 326 1.91 -16.15 13.67
C THR A 326 1.71 -16.89 12.34
N GLU A 327 0.55 -17.51 12.14
CA GLU A 327 0.26 -18.20 10.88
C GLU A 327 0.15 -17.22 9.70
N SER A 328 -0.44 -16.04 9.92
CA SER A 328 -0.49 -14.96 8.92
C SER A 328 0.91 -14.48 8.54
N VAL A 329 1.77 -14.22 9.53
CA VAL A 329 3.16 -13.79 9.32
C VAL A 329 3.94 -14.85 8.54
N LYS A 330 3.83 -16.14 8.89
CA LYS A 330 4.47 -17.21 8.16
C LYS A 330 4.01 -17.28 6.71
N LYS A 331 2.70 -17.19 6.47
CA LYS A 331 2.12 -17.19 5.12
C LYS A 331 2.64 -16.02 4.30
N GLN A 332 2.60 -14.80 4.84
CA GLN A 332 3.08 -13.59 4.17
C GLN A 332 4.58 -13.64 3.87
N ALA A 333 5.40 -14.10 4.84
CA ALA A 333 6.83 -14.26 4.63
C ALA A 333 7.14 -15.25 3.50
N LYS A 334 6.47 -16.41 3.48
CA LYS A 334 6.61 -17.38 2.39
C LYS A 334 6.20 -16.77 1.04
N GLN A 335 5.07 -16.07 0.98
CA GLN A 335 4.60 -15.41 -0.25
C GLN A 335 5.60 -14.38 -0.79
N GLN A 336 6.20 -13.57 0.11
CA GLN A 336 7.23 -12.60 -0.29
C GLN A 336 8.49 -13.27 -0.83
N ILE A 337 9.01 -14.27 -0.10
CA ILE A 337 10.21 -15.01 -0.49
C ILE A 337 10.01 -15.71 -1.83
N LEU A 338 8.87 -16.37 -2.02
CA LEU A 338 8.52 -17.03 -3.29
C LEU A 338 8.39 -16.01 -4.43
N GLY A 339 7.71 -14.90 -4.18
CA GLY A 339 7.55 -13.82 -5.16
C GLY A 339 8.90 -13.24 -5.59
N ASP A 340 9.81 -12.96 -4.66
CA ASP A 340 11.16 -12.47 -4.94
C ASP A 340 11.99 -13.50 -5.71
N ARG A 341 11.88 -14.78 -5.34
CA ARG A 341 12.57 -15.86 -6.06
C ARG A 341 12.07 -15.99 -7.50
N ILE A 342 10.75 -16.00 -7.72
CA ILE A 342 10.16 -16.05 -9.07
C ILE A 342 10.58 -14.82 -9.88
N ALA A 343 10.56 -13.63 -9.27
CA ALA A 343 10.97 -12.41 -9.95
C ALA A 343 12.45 -12.42 -10.36
N ASN A 344 13.33 -13.00 -9.53
CA ASN A 344 14.75 -13.19 -9.84
C ASN A 344 14.95 -14.21 -10.96
N ASP A 345 14.33 -15.39 -10.86
CA ASP A 345 14.50 -16.47 -11.84
C ASP A 345 13.97 -16.10 -13.23
N ARG A 346 13.05 -15.11 -13.30
CA ARG A 346 12.45 -14.61 -14.55
C ARG A 346 13.03 -13.28 -15.01
N ASP A 347 14.07 -12.76 -14.34
CA ASP A 347 14.69 -11.47 -14.63
C ASP A 347 13.65 -10.32 -14.76
N VAL A 348 12.64 -10.31 -13.87
CA VAL A 348 11.58 -9.29 -13.89
C VAL A 348 12.18 -7.95 -13.50
N GLU A 349 12.09 -6.98 -14.41
CA GLU A 349 12.47 -5.60 -14.19
C GLU A 349 11.23 -4.69 -14.17
N ILE A 350 11.28 -3.62 -13.37
CA ILE A 350 10.24 -2.59 -13.31
C ILE A 350 10.76 -1.31 -13.95
N ASP A 351 10.00 -0.79 -14.92
CA ASP A 351 10.29 0.52 -15.51
C ASP A 351 10.11 1.62 -14.45
N PRO A 352 11.08 2.54 -14.28
CA PRO A 352 10.94 3.65 -13.32
C PRO A 352 9.65 4.49 -13.52
N ASN A 353 9.19 4.67 -14.76
CA ASN A 353 7.95 5.42 -15.01
C ASN A 353 6.71 4.66 -14.51
N GLU A 354 6.72 3.33 -14.60
CA GLU A 354 5.65 2.48 -14.06
C GLU A 354 5.61 2.57 -12.54
N LEU A 355 6.76 2.52 -11.88
CA LEU A 355 6.84 2.72 -10.43
C LEU A 355 6.28 4.10 -10.04
N TYR A 356 6.65 5.16 -10.75
CA TYR A 356 6.10 6.49 -10.50
C TYR A 356 4.58 6.53 -10.69
N GLN A 357 4.05 5.94 -11.76
CA GLN A 357 2.60 5.87 -11.99
C GLN A 357 1.88 5.14 -10.85
N SER A 358 2.39 3.99 -10.41
CA SER A 358 1.82 3.25 -9.28
C SER A 358 1.82 4.06 -7.98
N ILE A 359 2.89 4.82 -7.71
CA ILE A 359 2.95 5.72 -6.56
C ILE A 359 1.89 6.82 -6.65
N PHE A 360 1.70 7.42 -7.83
CA PHE A 360 0.68 8.45 -8.04
C PHE A 360 -0.74 7.90 -7.87
N GLU A 361 -1.02 6.70 -8.39
CA GLU A 361 -2.32 6.03 -8.25
C GLU A 361 -2.64 5.71 -6.78
N ILE A 362 -1.66 5.16 -6.04
CA ILE A 362 -1.81 4.87 -4.62
C ILE A 362 -1.99 6.16 -3.81
N ALA A 363 -1.20 7.18 -4.08
CA ALA A 363 -1.31 8.48 -3.41
C ALA A 363 -2.71 9.11 -3.62
N GLN A 364 -3.25 9.02 -4.84
CA GLN A 364 -4.59 9.50 -5.16
C GLN A 364 -5.67 8.70 -4.42
N MET A 365 -5.51 7.38 -4.33
CA MET A 365 -6.45 6.49 -3.61
C MET A 365 -6.53 6.82 -2.13
N TYR A 366 -5.38 7.11 -1.50
CA TYR A 366 -5.31 7.43 -0.07
C TYR A 366 -5.42 8.93 0.24
N GLY A 367 -5.53 9.79 -0.78
CA GLY A 367 -5.64 11.24 -0.59
C GLY A 367 -4.37 11.88 -0.01
N VAL A 368 -3.19 11.30 -0.25
CA VAL A 368 -1.89 11.80 0.19
C VAL A 368 -1.12 12.45 -0.96
N ASP A 369 -0.16 13.33 -0.62
CA ASP A 369 0.69 13.97 -1.64
C ASP A 369 1.70 12.95 -2.21
N PRO A 370 1.69 12.64 -3.52
CA PRO A 370 2.66 11.74 -4.14
C PRO A 370 4.11 12.16 -3.92
N MET A 371 4.38 13.46 -3.86
CA MET A 371 5.72 13.98 -3.63
C MET A 371 6.25 13.65 -2.23
N GLN A 372 5.36 13.55 -1.24
CA GLN A 372 5.71 13.13 0.11
C GLN A 372 6.13 11.64 0.12
N MET A 373 5.39 10.78 -0.59
CA MET A 373 5.73 9.36 -0.71
C MET A 373 7.09 9.16 -1.42
N LEU A 374 7.37 9.96 -2.45
CA LEU A 374 8.64 9.90 -3.20
C LEU A 374 9.87 10.35 -2.40
N GLN A 375 9.70 11.08 -1.29
CA GLN A 375 10.82 11.50 -0.43
C GLN A 375 11.37 10.36 0.42
N ASP A 376 10.55 9.37 0.74
CA ASP A 376 10.98 8.18 1.49
C ASP A 376 11.50 7.11 0.52
N GLN A 377 12.84 7.08 0.37
CA GLN A 377 13.51 6.13 -0.51
C GLN A 377 13.26 4.66 -0.12
N ASN A 378 13.05 4.37 1.18
CA ASN A 378 12.78 3.02 1.63
C ASN A 378 11.37 2.59 1.22
N GLN A 379 10.40 3.49 1.35
CA GLN A 379 9.02 3.24 0.90
C GLN A 379 8.97 3.04 -0.62
N VAL A 380 9.65 3.89 -1.39
CA VAL A 380 9.75 3.74 -2.86
C VAL A 380 10.38 2.41 -3.26
N ALA A 381 11.45 2.00 -2.57
CA ALA A 381 12.10 0.71 -2.83
C ALA A 381 11.18 -0.47 -2.50
N ALA A 382 10.46 -0.42 -1.38
CA ALA A 382 9.49 -1.44 -0.99
C ALA A 382 8.35 -1.56 -2.03
N MET A 383 7.79 -0.44 -2.48
CA MET A 383 6.77 -0.43 -3.53
C MET A 383 7.28 -1.00 -4.86
N GLY A 384 8.54 -0.72 -5.22
CA GLY A 384 9.19 -1.31 -6.39
C GLY A 384 9.32 -2.83 -6.29
N GLN A 385 9.65 -3.35 -5.10
CA GLN A 385 9.71 -4.79 -4.87
C GLN A 385 8.32 -5.44 -4.92
N ASP A 386 7.30 -4.80 -4.35
CA ASP A 386 5.92 -5.29 -4.42
C ASP A 386 5.41 -5.35 -5.87
N LEU A 387 5.67 -4.31 -6.64
CA LEU A 387 5.31 -4.28 -8.06
C LEU A 387 6.02 -5.37 -8.85
N ARG A 388 7.30 -5.62 -8.54
CA ARG A 388 8.10 -6.67 -9.15
C ARG A 388 7.56 -8.06 -8.84
N ARG A 389 7.22 -8.33 -7.56
CA ARG A 389 6.58 -9.59 -7.12
C ARG A 389 5.23 -9.80 -7.81
N ASN A 390 4.39 -8.76 -7.86
CA ASN A 390 3.10 -8.82 -8.55
C ASN A 390 3.26 -9.17 -10.02
N ARG A 391 4.20 -8.55 -10.74
CA ARG A 391 4.48 -8.85 -12.15
C ARG A 391 4.94 -10.29 -12.34
N ALA A 392 5.80 -10.78 -11.46
CA ALA A 392 6.26 -12.16 -11.48
C ALA A 392 5.11 -13.16 -11.32
N LEU A 393 4.18 -12.91 -10.41
CA LEU A 393 2.99 -13.74 -10.21
C LEU A 393 2.02 -13.69 -11.41
N VAL A 394 1.83 -12.51 -12.00
CA VAL A 394 1.03 -12.34 -13.23
C VAL A 394 1.63 -13.14 -14.38
N ALA A 395 2.95 -13.16 -14.51
CA ALA A 395 3.63 -13.99 -15.51
C ALA A 395 3.39 -15.50 -15.26
N CYS A 396 3.39 -15.94 -13.99
CA CYS A 396 3.06 -17.33 -13.64
C CYS A 396 1.60 -17.70 -13.96
N LEU A 397 0.65 -16.77 -13.84
CA LEU A 397 -0.75 -17.01 -14.19
C LEU A 397 -0.96 -17.35 -15.67
N ARG A 398 -0.07 -16.93 -16.57
CA ARG A 398 -0.12 -17.27 -18.00
C ARG A 398 0.26 -18.74 -18.27
N GLU A 399 0.89 -19.41 -17.32
CA GLU A 399 1.39 -20.80 -17.46
C GLU A 399 0.44 -21.82 -16.84
N VAL A 400 -0.55 -21.38 -16.07
CA VAL A 400 -1.53 -22.24 -15.42
C VAL A 400 -2.89 -22.13 -16.11
N THR A 401 -3.71 -23.18 -15.97
CA THR A 401 -5.08 -23.17 -16.46
C THR A 401 -6.00 -22.68 -15.35
N VAL A 402 -6.83 -21.66 -15.63
CA VAL A 402 -7.85 -21.20 -14.68
C VAL A 402 -9.22 -21.69 -15.15
N LYS A 403 -9.99 -22.28 -14.26
CA LYS A 403 -11.33 -22.81 -14.53
C LYS A 403 -12.31 -22.30 -13.49
N ASP A 404 -13.58 -22.20 -13.88
CA ASP A 404 -14.66 -21.99 -12.93
C ASP A 404 -15.11 -23.31 -12.26
N GLU A 405 -16.04 -23.17 -11.32
CA GLU A 405 -16.65 -24.31 -10.59
C GLU A 405 -17.33 -25.34 -11.50
N ASP A 406 -17.75 -24.96 -12.70
CA ASP A 406 -18.32 -25.85 -13.72
C ASP A 406 -17.24 -26.51 -14.60
N GLY A 407 -15.96 -26.19 -14.38
CA GLY A 407 -14.82 -26.70 -15.13
C GLY A 407 -14.60 -25.97 -16.48
N THR A 408 -15.26 -24.85 -16.71
CA THR A 408 -15.08 -24.03 -17.91
C THR A 408 -13.78 -23.23 -17.79
N GLU A 409 -12.93 -23.29 -18.80
CA GLU A 409 -11.69 -22.53 -18.83
C GLU A 409 -11.96 -21.03 -18.99
N ILE A 410 -11.32 -20.22 -18.14
CA ILE A 410 -11.46 -18.76 -18.11
C ILE A 410 -10.25 -18.12 -18.76
N ASP A 411 -10.50 -17.27 -19.75
CA ASP A 411 -9.46 -16.45 -20.36
C ASP A 411 -9.17 -15.20 -19.51
N LEU A 412 -8.01 -15.17 -18.87
CA LEU A 412 -7.50 -14.03 -18.09
C LEU A 412 -6.46 -13.21 -18.86
N SER A 413 -6.30 -13.41 -20.16
CA SER A 413 -5.27 -12.74 -20.97
C SER A 413 -5.34 -11.21 -20.88
N GLU A 414 -6.53 -10.63 -20.75
CA GLU A 414 -6.72 -9.17 -20.57
C GLU A 414 -6.08 -8.66 -19.29
N PHE A 415 -6.12 -9.44 -18.18
CA PHE A 415 -5.62 -9.07 -16.86
C PHE A 415 -4.19 -9.49 -16.59
N THR A 416 -3.63 -10.30 -17.50
CA THR A 416 -2.25 -10.81 -17.39
C THR A 416 -1.32 -10.23 -18.45
N LYS A 417 -1.75 -9.25 -19.24
CA LYS A 417 -0.91 -8.55 -20.22
C LYS A 417 0.27 -7.88 -19.53
N ASP A 418 1.43 -7.96 -20.18
CA ASP A 418 2.57 -7.16 -19.76
C ASP A 418 2.23 -5.67 -19.93
N PRO A 419 2.48 -4.80 -18.94
CA PRO A 419 2.23 -3.37 -19.06
C PRO A 419 2.94 -2.71 -20.25
N ALA A 420 4.10 -3.21 -20.65
CA ALA A 420 4.82 -2.73 -21.82
C ALA A 420 4.06 -3.11 -23.12
N GLU A 421 3.54 -4.34 -23.19
CA GLU A 421 2.68 -4.80 -24.31
C GLU A 421 1.37 -4.02 -24.37
N ALA A 422 0.73 -3.81 -23.20
CA ALA A 422 -0.52 -3.04 -23.10
C ALA A 422 -0.34 -1.58 -23.55
N ARG A 423 0.77 -0.93 -23.15
CA ARG A 423 1.12 0.43 -23.60
C ARG A 423 1.40 0.49 -25.10
N ALA A 424 2.12 -0.49 -25.63
CA ALA A 424 2.39 -0.56 -27.07
C ALA A 424 1.10 -0.73 -27.88
N GLU A 425 0.16 -1.52 -27.39
CA GLU A 425 -1.16 -1.73 -28.01
C GLU A 425 -2.02 -0.45 -27.93
N GLN A 426 -2.05 0.23 -26.78
CA GLN A 426 -2.74 1.51 -26.63
C GLN A 426 -2.15 2.61 -27.52
N ALA A 427 -0.81 2.70 -27.59
CA ALA A 427 -0.16 3.66 -28.46
C ALA A 427 -0.44 3.37 -29.94
N ALA A 428 -0.46 2.09 -30.34
CA ALA A 428 -0.81 1.69 -31.71
C ALA A 428 -2.28 2.01 -32.02
N LYS A 429 -3.19 1.79 -31.08
CA LYS A 429 -4.62 2.13 -31.22
C LYS A 429 -4.83 3.65 -31.34
N ALA A 430 -4.21 4.43 -30.46
CA ALA A 430 -4.27 5.89 -30.52
C ALA A 430 -3.69 6.45 -31.83
N ALA A 431 -2.59 5.87 -32.32
CA ALA A 431 -2.02 6.25 -33.61
C ALA A 431 -2.94 5.89 -34.78
N ALA A 432 -3.64 4.76 -34.74
CA ALA A 432 -4.61 4.35 -35.75
C ALA A 432 -5.85 5.27 -35.75
N GLU A 433 -6.35 5.64 -34.58
CA GLU A 433 -7.47 6.57 -34.43
C GLU A 433 -7.11 7.98 -34.92
N ALA A 434 -5.90 8.45 -34.61
CA ALA A 434 -5.40 9.73 -35.12
C ALA A 434 -5.20 9.74 -36.65
N ALA A 435 -4.77 8.61 -37.22
CA ALA A 435 -4.65 8.45 -38.67
C ALA A 435 -6.01 8.46 -39.36
N ALA A 436 -7.02 7.78 -38.77
CA ALA A 436 -8.39 7.76 -39.31
C ALA A 436 -9.06 9.15 -39.25
N ALA A 437 -8.87 9.88 -38.13
CA ALA A 437 -9.36 11.26 -38.01
C ALA A 437 -8.72 12.23 -39.02
N GLY A 438 -7.43 12.04 -39.34
CA GLY A 438 -6.72 12.84 -40.36
C GLY A 438 -7.14 12.55 -41.80
N GLU A 439 -7.63 11.35 -42.08
CA GLU A 439 -8.19 11.00 -43.40
C GLU A 439 -9.59 11.62 -43.61
N ASP A 440 -10.43 11.66 -42.55
CA ASP A 440 -11.74 12.32 -42.60
C ASP A 440 -11.65 13.83 -42.80
N GLU A 441 -10.67 14.50 -42.18
CA GLU A 441 -10.42 15.94 -42.40
C GLU A 441 -9.90 16.23 -43.82
N ALA A 442 -9.08 15.34 -44.39
CA ALA A 442 -8.56 15.49 -45.74
C ALA A 442 -9.62 15.26 -46.82
N GLU A 443 -10.58 14.36 -46.61
CA GLU A 443 -11.73 14.15 -47.53
C GLU A 443 -12.75 15.30 -47.39
N GLY A 444 -12.93 15.90 -46.22
CA GLY A 444 -13.78 17.07 -46.00
C GLY A 444 -13.28 18.32 -46.76
N GLU A 445 -11.97 18.59 -46.75
CA GLU A 445 -11.38 19.72 -47.48
C GLU A 445 -11.38 19.50 -49.03
N ALA A 446 -11.38 18.25 -49.49
CA ALA A 446 -11.43 17.94 -50.92
C ALA A 446 -12.84 18.10 -51.55
N GLN A 447 -13.90 18.18 -50.74
CA GLN A 447 -15.27 18.37 -51.18
C GLN A 447 -15.74 19.84 -51.15
N GLU A 448 -14.99 20.74 -50.52
CA GLU A 448 -15.28 22.20 -50.46
C GLU A 448 -14.52 23.05 -51.52
N ASN A 449 -13.69 22.47 -52.39
CA ASN A 449 -12.96 23.18 -53.45
C ASN A 449 -13.53 22.79 -54.86
#